data_16da250d2ba58901a3f22c5239fc7462
#
_entry.id   16da250d2ba58901a3f22c5239fc7462
#
_cell.length_a   1.000
_cell.length_b   1.000
_cell.length_c   1.000
_cell.angle_alpha   90.00
_cell.angle_beta   90.00
_cell.angle_gamma   90.00
#
_symmetry.space_group_name_H-M   'P 1'
#
loop_
_entity.id
_entity.type
_entity.pdbx_description
1 polymer ?
#
loop_
_entity_poly.entity_id
_entity_poly.type
_entity_poly.pdbx_seq_one_letter_code
_entity_poly.pdbx_strand_id
1 'polypeptide(L)'
;MILGLFLSAVLLGLASSSSELYGKYLSGFTFASLDKMGKQMCVRECQSYPGRCKSVNYDRVHLSCELNTDSVTDKPEAVLDREGSTHIPISIFANNSVCGDLQCSTQEKCVVKKSGPSCVFIGCDLPRIKNAEDNGGILMYRKTLQCKTGYRTMASLMCSQRGLDKNATEFRCYKEVDQWTLIYRGQSGGTDSDYLSFISNGTSDETNENVKDEYCTSITKSPLCTTNYRTSLIDRWESLGISQVQVALYKNGTKVVDLVFNGTGTNQESWFSPSQILSSSWSDVLSNQTYRYFDLEGHVTPGQWRNFQIWKSYGGCPNDRFWMASSYAEPGKACAQEQTSTKQYIYCPNTTHCNFEQEYEIADVMTVSIKMSE
;
A
#
# COMPACT_ATOMS: atom_id res chain seq x y z
N MET A 1 29.07 -65.45 20.00
CA MET A 1 27.59 -65.38 20.03
C MET A 1 27.20 -63.91 19.96
N ILE A 2 27.00 -63.39 18.77
CA ILE A 2 26.67 -62.00 18.54
C ILE A 2 25.26 -61.99 17.94
N LEU A 3 24.29 -61.51 18.69
CA LEU A 3 22.88 -61.36 18.25
C LEU A 3 22.79 -60.08 17.40
N GLY A 4 22.52 -60.25 16.11
CA GLY A 4 22.18 -59.16 15.20
C GLY A 4 20.69 -58.78 15.32
N LEU A 5 20.43 -57.57 15.73
CA LEU A 5 19.09 -56.93 15.68
C LEU A 5 18.89 -56.35 14.26
N PHE A 6 18.00 -56.99 13.49
CA PHE A 6 17.46 -56.41 12.27
C PHE A 6 16.37 -55.36 12.64
N LEU A 7 16.66 -54.10 12.45
CA LEU A 7 15.63 -53.05 12.44
C LEU A 7 14.95 -53.06 11.08
N SER A 8 13.72 -53.58 11.02
CA SER A 8 12.81 -53.39 9.88
C SER A 8 12.29 -51.97 9.89
N ALA A 9 12.81 -51.14 9.00
CA ALA A 9 12.24 -49.84 8.70
C ALA A 9 10.95 -50.09 7.88
N VAL A 10 9.79 -49.96 8.54
CA VAL A 10 8.49 -49.88 7.86
C VAL A 10 8.40 -48.52 7.19
N LEU A 11 8.68 -48.49 5.90
CA LEU A 11 8.32 -47.36 5.01
C LEU A 11 6.79 -47.36 4.90
N LEU A 12 6.15 -46.56 5.76
CA LEU A 12 4.78 -46.09 5.55
C LEU A 12 4.75 -45.21 4.32
N GLY A 13 4.54 -45.82 3.15
CA GLY A 13 4.14 -45.10 1.96
C GLY A 13 2.81 -44.38 2.23
N LEU A 14 2.87 -43.08 2.40
CA LEU A 14 1.71 -42.21 2.35
C LEU A 14 1.12 -42.35 0.93
N ALA A 15 0.20 -43.29 0.75
CA ALA A 15 -0.69 -43.28 -0.39
C ALA A 15 -1.48 -41.98 -0.31
N SER A 16 -1.17 -41.05 -1.20
CA SER A 16 -1.96 -39.83 -1.42
C SER A 16 -3.37 -40.25 -1.80
N SER A 17 -4.27 -40.34 -0.81
CA SER A 17 -5.68 -40.62 -1.09
C SER A 17 -6.29 -39.36 -1.69
N SER A 18 -6.52 -39.37 -2.98
CA SER A 18 -7.32 -38.39 -3.70
C SER A 18 -8.80 -38.55 -3.32
N SER A 19 -9.17 -38.10 -2.12
CA SER A 19 -10.53 -38.15 -1.59
C SER A 19 -11.02 -36.72 -1.25
N GLU A 20 -12.36 -36.57 -1.22
CA GLU A 20 -12.99 -35.38 -0.67
C GLU A 20 -12.63 -35.23 0.82
N LEU A 21 -12.24 -34.02 1.25
CA LEU A 21 -11.84 -33.72 2.62
C LEU A 21 -12.95 -32.89 3.30
N TYR A 22 -13.80 -33.58 4.06
CA TYR A 22 -14.87 -32.95 4.82
C TYR A 22 -14.33 -32.14 6.01
N GLY A 23 -14.92 -30.98 6.27
CA GLY A 23 -14.46 -30.05 7.32
C GLY A 23 -13.15 -29.37 7.02
N LYS A 24 -12.60 -29.48 5.80
CA LYS A 24 -11.35 -28.84 5.38
C LYS A 24 -11.60 -27.76 4.34
N TYR A 25 -10.73 -26.74 4.37
CA TYR A 25 -10.78 -25.55 3.52
C TYR A 25 -9.36 -25.14 3.14
N LEU A 26 -9.09 -24.96 1.86
CA LEU A 26 -7.80 -24.43 1.37
C LEU A 26 -7.89 -22.91 1.31
N SER A 27 -7.09 -22.22 2.13
CA SER A 27 -7.11 -20.75 2.24
C SER A 27 -6.09 -20.09 1.32
N GLY A 28 -6.48 -18.94 0.72
CA GLY A 28 -5.56 -18.07 -0.01
C GLY A 28 -5.28 -18.45 -1.47
N PHE A 29 -5.95 -19.48 -2.01
CA PHE A 29 -5.75 -19.95 -3.39
C PHE A 29 -6.99 -19.82 -4.27
N THR A 30 -8.06 -19.23 -3.77
CA THR A 30 -9.30 -19.01 -4.50
C THR A 30 -9.11 -17.95 -5.58
N PHE A 31 -9.47 -18.29 -6.82
CA PHE A 31 -9.45 -17.33 -7.94
C PHE A 31 -10.87 -16.96 -8.44
N ALA A 32 -11.88 -17.71 -8.06
CA ALA A 32 -13.28 -17.40 -8.37
C ALA A 32 -14.20 -17.97 -7.28
N SER A 33 -15.24 -17.20 -6.91
CA SER A 33 -16.28 -17.61 -5.97
C SER A 33 -17.63 -17.53 -6.66
N LEU A 34 -18.46 -18.54 -6.48
CA LEU A 34 -19.75 -18.72 -7.13
C LEU A 34 -20.79 -19.10 -6.07
N ASP A 35 -21.91 -18.40 -6.08
CA ASP A 35 -23.00 -18.60 -5.13
C ASP A 35 -24.15 -19.40 -5.74
N LYS A 36 -24.98 -19.98 -4.87
CA LYS A 36 -26.19 -20.75 -5.22
C LYS A 36 -25.91 -21.93 -6.15
N MET A 37 -24.76 -22.58 -5.95
CA MET A 37 -24.29 -23.68 -6.79
C MET A 37 -24.25 -25.00 -6.03
N GLY A 38 -24.69 -26.07 -6.65
CA GLY A 38 -24.58 -27.43 -6.10
C GLY A 38 -23.16 -27.99 -6.27
N LYS A 39 -22.77 -28.96 -5.40
CA LYS A 39 -21.42 -29.54 -5.39
C LYS A 39 -20.97 -30.08 -6.77
N GLN A 40 -21.83 -30.80 -7.48
CA GLN A 40 -21.49 -31.33 -8.81
C GLN A 40 -21.27 -30.25 -9.86
N MET A 41 -22.05 -29.15 -9.78
CA MET A 41 -21.87 -28.00 -10.65
C MET A 41 -20.56 -27.26 -10.32
N CYS A 42 -20.20 -27.13 -9.05
CA CYS A 42 -18.93 -26.59 -8.58
C CYS A 42 -17.74 -27.36 -9.17
N VAL A 43 -17.75 -28.68 -9.10
CA VAL A 43 -16.71 -29.54 -9.69
C VAL A 43 -16.65 -29.37 -11.22
N ARG A 44 -17.79 -29.37 -11.92
CA ARG A 44 -17.83 -29.18 -13.37
C ARG A 44 -17.35 -27.79 -13.78
N GLU A 45 -17.66 -26.80 -13.00
CA GLU A 45 -17.15 -25.45 -13.25
C GLU A 45 -15.62 -25.42 -13.14
N CYS A 46 -15.04 -26.04 -12.11
CA CYS A 46 -13.58 -26.16 -12.00
C CYS A 46 -12.97 -26.93 -13.20
N GLN A 47 -13.56 -28.00 -13.62
CA GLN A 47 -13.14 -28.79 -14.80
C GLN A 47 -13.15 -27.97 -16.10
N SER A 48 -13.94 -26.89 -16.16
CA SER A 48 -13.94 -25.99 -17.31
C SER A 48 -12.72 -25.06 -17.38
N TYR A 49 -11.85 -25.08 -16.36
CA TYR A 49 -10.58 -24.36 -16.30
C TYR A 49 -9.38 -25.31 -16.22
N PRO A 50 -9.12 -26.13 -17.27
CA PRO A 50 -8.18 -27.26 -17.19
C PRO A 50 -6.73 -26.82 -16.94
N GLY A 51 -6.35 -25.59 -17.31
CA GLY A 51 -5.03 -25.04 -17.06
C GLY A 51 -4.88 -24.31 -15.72
N ARG A 52 -5.96 -24.16 -14.94
CA ARG A 52 -5.97 -23.28 -13.77
C ARG A 52 -6.54 -23.91 -12.51
N CYS A 53 -7.70 -24.54 -12.60
CA CYS A 53 -8.40 -25.05 -11.42
C CYS A 53 -7.90 -26.43 -11.03
N LYS A 54 -7.36 -26.56 -9.80
CA LYS A 54 -6.86 -27.83 -9.25
C LYS A 54 -7.74 -28.39 -8.16
N SER A 55 -8.54 -27.56 -7.47
CA SER A 55 -9.46 -27.99 -6.43
C SER A 55 -10.59 -27.00 -6.23
N VAL A 56 -11.61 -27.41 -5.45
CA VAL A 56 -12.67 -26.53 -5.01
C VAL A 56 -12.85 -26.61 -3.50
N ASN A 57 -13.24 -25.48 -2.87
CA ASN A 57 -13.85 -25.47 -1.55
C ASN A 57 -15.35 -25.32 -1.74
N TYR A 58 -16.13 -26.25 -1.29
CA TYR A 58 -17.58 -26.26 -1.39
C TYR A 58 -18.22 -26.10 0.00
N ASP A 59 -19.01 -25.06 0.19
CA ASP A 59 -19.80 -24.85 1.40
C ASP A 59 -21.25 -25.34 1.16
N ARG A 60 -21.63 -26.39 1.86
CA ARG A 60 -22.95 -27.00 1.73
C ARG A 60 -24.05 -26.14 2.35
N VAL A 61 -23.73 -25.35 3.38
CA VAL A 61 -24.73 -24.55 4.10
C VAL A 61 -25.15 -23.35 3.26
N HIS A 62 -24.16 -22.66 2.69
CA HIS A 62 -24.38 -21.46 1.89
C HIS A 62 -24.52 -21.73 0.38
N LEU A 63 -24.35 -22.99 -0.05
CA LEU A 63 -24.30 -23.37 -1.47
C LEU A 63 -23.28 -22.57 -2.25
N SER A 64 -22.15 -22.25 -1.63
CA SER A 64 -21.06 -21.50 -2.26
C SER A 64 -19.94 -22.43 -2.72
N CYS A 65 -19.30 -22.05 -3.81
CA CYS A 65 -18.25 -22.77 -4.51
C CYS A 65 -17.07 -21.84 -4.74
N GLU A 66 -15.92 -22.20 -4.22
CA GLU A 66 -14.68 -21.46 -4.48
C GLU A 66 -13.74 -22.34 -5.32
N LEU A 67 -13.29 -21.80 -6.45
CA LEU A 67 -12.36 -22.46 -7.36
C LEU A 67 -10.93 -22.07 -7.01
N ASN A 68 -10.05 -23.07 -6.79
CA ASN A 68 -8.68 -22.85 -6.32
C ASN A 68 -7.64 -23.19 -7.39
N THR A 69 -6.55 -22.41 -7.42
CA THR A 69 -5.36 -22.63 -8.28
C THR A 69 -4.49 -23.78 -7.80
N ASP A 70 -4.62 -24.16 -6.54
CA ASP A 70 -3.83 -25.22 -5.89
C ASP A 70 -4.74 -26.22 -5.17
N SER A 71 -4.14 -27.28 -4.65
CA SER A 71 -4.84 -28.32 -3.86
C SER A 71 -4.15 -28.53 -2.52
N VAL A 72 -4.80 -29.29 -1.63
CA VAL A 72 -4.21 -29.64 -0.33
C VAL A 72 -2.93 -30.47 -0.45
N THR A 73 -2.73 -31.20 -1.56
CA THR A 73 -1.49 -31.92 -1.83
C THR A 73 -0.34 -31.00 -2.21
N ASP A 74 -0.66 -29.88 -2.85
CA ASP A 74 0.34 -28.87 -3.26
C ASP A 74 0.67 -27.90 -2.11
N LYS A 75 -0.32 -27.63 -1.23
CA LYS A 75 -0.27 -26.61 -0.18
C LYS A 75 -0.87 -27.11 1.15
N PRO A 76 -0.28 -28.12 1.78
CA PRO A 76 -0.81 -28.70 3.02
C PRO A 76 -0.80 -27.69 4.18
N GLU A 77 0.13 -26.73 4.19
CA GLU A 77 0.24 -25.70 5.21
C GLU A 77 -0.89 -24.65 5.19
N ALA A 78 -1.62 -24.55 4.08
CA ALA A 78 -2.71 -23.60 3.91
C ALA A 78 -4.09 -24.19 4.19
N VAL A 79 -4.13 -25.42 4.70
CA VAL A 79 -5.37 -26.11 5.02
C VAL A 79 -5.88 -25.71 6.39
N LEU A 80 -7.13 -25.26 6.45
CA LEU A 80 -7.81 -24.85 7.67
C LEU A 80 -8.98 -25.79 7.95
N ASP A 81 -9.33 -25.95 9.23
CA ASP A 81 -10.57 -26.57 9.66
C ASP A 81 -11.73 -25.57 9.52
N ARG A 82 -12.77 -25.92 8.77
CA ARG A 82 -13.96 -25.12 8.57
C ARG A 82 -15.20 -26.00 8.47
N GLU A 83 -16.02 -25.95 9.51
CA GLU A 83 -17.27 -26.70 9.56
C GLU A 83 -18.20 -26.34 8.38
N GLY A 84 -18.87 -27.30 7.79
CA GLY A 84 -19.73 -27.12 6.62
C GLY A 84 -19.00 -27.07 5.28
N SER A 85 -17.67 -26.87 5.27
CA SER A 85 -16.85 -26.88 4.07
C SER A 85 -16.41 -28.29 3.68
N THR A 86 -16.20 -28.48 2.39
CA THR A 86 -15.58 -29.70 1.83
C THR A 86 -14.57 -29.28 0.79
N HIS A 87 -13.31 -29.65 0.99
CA HIS A 87 -12.27 -29.45 -0.02
C HIS A 87 -12.23 -30.66 -0.97
N ILE A 88 -12.26 -30.42 -2.29
CA ILE A 88 -12.36 -31.44 -3.34
C ILE A 88 -11.25 -31.25 -4.37
N PRO A 89 -10.21 -32.08 -4.39
CA PRO A 89 -9.20 -32.07 -5.46
C PRO A 89 -9.81 -32.53 -6.79
N ILE A 90 -9.54 -31.82 -7.89
CA ILE A 90 -10.08 -32.16 -9.22
C ILE A 90 -9.44 -33.41 -9.80
N SER A 91 -8.25 -33.79 -9.37
CA SER A 91 -7.57 -35.02 -9.80
C SER A 91 -8.41 -36.29 -9.62
N ILE A 92 -9.34 -36.30 -8.66
CA ILE A 92 -10.26 -37.46 -8.48
C ILE A 92 -11.28 -37.63 -9.64
N PHE A 93 -11.45 -36.63 -10.49
CA PHE A 93 -12.36 -36.61 -11.63
C PHE A 93 -11.64 -36.55 -12.98
N ALA A 94 -10.35 -36.89 -13.02
CA ALA A 94 -9.51 -36.75 -14.22
C ALA A 94 -10.07 -37.44 -15.47
N ASN A 95 -10.76 -38.58 -15.29
CA ASN A 95 -11.34 -39.34 -16.39
C ASN A 95 -12.70 -38.80 -16.93
N ASN A 96 -13.25 -37.74 -16.31
CA ASN A 96 -14.54 -37.15 -16.65
C ASN A 96 -14.41 -35.66 -17.01
N SER A 97 -13.31 -35.27 -17.68
CA SER A 97 -13.11 -33.88 -18.10
C SER A 97 -14.21 -33.40 -19.05
N VAL A 98 -14.83 -32.26 -18.74
CA VAL A 98 -15.88 -31.64 -19.58
C VAL A 98 -15.33 -31.29 -20.97
N CYS A 99 -14.03 -31.07 -21.09
CA CYS A 99 -13.34 -30.61 -22.31
C CYS A 99 -12.46 -31.69 -22.95
N GLY A 100 -12.51 -32.94 -22.48
CA GLY A 100 -11.64 -34.01 -22.97
C GLY A 100 -10.15 -33.62 -22.81
N ASP A 101 -9.38 -33.85 -23.85
CA ASP A 101 -7.93 -33.56 -23.87
C ASP A 101 -7.56 -32.12 -24.23
N LEU A 102 -8.58 -31.24 -24.42
CA LEU A 102 -8.34 -29.85 -24.78
C LEU A 102 -7.61 -29.10 -23.62
N GLN A 103 -6.43 -28.59 -23.94
CA GLN A 103 -5.65 -27.76 -23.01
C GLN A 103 -5.93 -26.29 -23.30
N CYS A 104 -6.47 -25.56 -22.30
CA CYS A 104 -6.63 -24.11 -22.35
C CYS A 104 -5.57 -23.46 -21.47
N SER A 105 -5.20 -22.21 -21.81
CA SER A 105 -4.30 -21.43 -20.96
C SER A 105 -4.94 -21.06 -19.62
N THR A 106 -4.15 -20.55 -18.67
CA THR A 106 -4.66 -20.08 -17.38
C THR A 106 -5.63 -18.90 -17.51
N GLN A 107 -5.59 -18.20 -18.63
CA GLN A 107 -6.45 -17.06 -18.97
C GLN A 107 -7.69 -17.44 -19.79
N GLU A 108 -7.92 -18.72 -19.97
CA GLU A 108 -9.01 -19.23 -20.78
C GLU A 108 -9.88 -20.23 -20.03
N LYS A 109 -11.14 -20.26 -20.40
CA LYS A 109 -12.13 -21.26 -19.99
C LYS A 109 -12.51 -22.13 -21.18
N CYS A 110 -12.59 -23.42 -20.98
CA CYS A 110 -13.15 -24.31 -21.96
C CYS A 110 -14.67 -24.22 -21.98
N VAL A 111 -15.22 -24.05 -23.15
CA VAL A 111 -16.68 -24.02 -23.42
C VAL A 111 -17.02 -25.07 -24.48
N VAL A 112 -17.98 -25.90 -24.16
CA VAL A 112 -18.48 -26.91 -25.10
C VAL A 112 -19.52 -26.25 -26.04
N LYS A 113 -19.17 -26.12 -27.31
CA LYS A 113 -20.04 -25.64 -28.39
C LYS A 113 -20.60 -26.81 -29.23
N LYS A 114 -21.56 -26.55 -30.10
CA LYS A 114 -22.06 -27.52 -31.05
C LYS A 114 -20.97 -28.12 -31.95
N SER A 115 -19.93 -27.34 -32.23
CA SER A 115 -18.76 -27.75 -33.00
C SER A 115 -17.67 -28.48 -32.21
N GLY A 116 -17.88 -28.68 -30.92
CA GLY A 116 -16.93 -29.30 -29.99
C GLY A 116 -16.40 -28.31 -28.94
N PRO A 117 -15.53 -28.78 -28.02
CA PRO A 117 -14.95 -27.95 -26.99
C PRO A 117 -13.99 -26.90 -27.60
N SER A 118 -13.98 -25.70 -27.03
CA SER A 118 -13.10 -24.58 -27.44
C SER A 118 -12.69 -23.72 -26.27
N CYS A 119 -11.47 -23.19 -26.29
CA CYS A 119 -11.00 -22.24 -25.29
C CYS A 119 -11.54 -20.83 -25.57
N VAL A 120 -11.99 -20.16 -24.54
CA VAL A 120 -12.50 -18.78 -24.60
C VAL A 120 -11.77 -17.95 -23.57
N PHE A 121 -11.18 -16.85 -24.00
CA PHE A 121 -10.51 -15.90 -23.11
C PHE A 121 -11.50 -15.32 -22.10
N ILE A 122 -11.13 -15.36 -20.80
CA ILE A 122 -11.97 -14.92 -19.67
C ILE A 122 -11.42 -13.69 -18.97
N GLY A 123 -10.13 -13.46 -19.04
CA GLY A 123 -9.45 -12.35 -18.37
C GLY A 123 -7.99 -12.66 -18.09
N CYS A 124 -7.34 -11.76 -17.37
CA CYS A 124 -5.93 -11.85 -17.01
C CYS A 124 -5.77 -12.22 -15.55
N ASP A 125 -4.70 -12.95 -15.24
CA ASP A 125 -4.28 -13.16 -13.87
C ASP A 125 -3.93 -11.83 -13.23
N LEU A 126 -4.60 -11.52 -12.11
CA LEU A 126 -4.36 -10.31 -11.37
C LEU A 126 -3.32 -10.57 -10.27
N PRO A 127 -2.18 -9.84 -10.27
CA PRO A 127 -1.27 -9.89 -9.14
C PRO A 127 -1.98 -9.38 -7.87
N ARG A 128 -1.52 -9.81 -6.71
CA ARG A 128 -2.02 -9.25 -5.44
C ARG A 128 -1.54 -7.81 -5.31
N ILE A 129 -2.49 -6.89 -5.27
CA ILE A 129 -2.24 -5.46 -5.13
C ILE A 129 -2.83 -5.01 -3.80
N LYS A 130 -1.96 -4.52 -2.91
CA LYS A 130 -2.35 -4.00 -1.60
C LYS A 130 -3.38 -2.87 -1.78
N ASN A 131 -4.45 -2.91 -1.00
CA ASN A 131 -5.54 -1.92 -1.00
C ASN A 131 -6.36 -1.83 -2.31
N ALA A 132 -6.30 -2.85 -3.17
CA ALA A 132 -7.25 -3.01 -4.27
C ALA A 132 -8.54 -3.72 -3.80
N GLU A 133 -9.67 -3.43 -4.45
CA GLU A 133 -10.95 -4.10 -4.17
C GLU A 133 -10.88 -5.58 -4.55
N ASP A 134 -10.44 -5.88 -5.78
CA ASP A 134 -10.22 -7.22 -6.27
C ASP A 134 -8.74 -7.58 -6.08
N ASN A 135 -8.43 -8.46 -5.13
CA ASN A 135 -7.06 -8.78 -4.79
C ASN A 135 -6.72 -10.24 -5.11
N GLY A 136 -6.09 -10.45 -6.25
CA GLY A 136 -5.88 -11.77 -6.84
C GLY A 136 -7.10 -12.25 -7.65
N GLY A 137 -6.98 -13.39 -8.30
CA GLY A 137 -8.03 -13.92 -9.17
C GLY A 137 -7.90 -13.49 -10.62
N ILE A 138 -9.03 -13.38 -11.30
CA ILE A 138 -9.08 -13.00 -12.72
C ILE A 138 -9.65 -11.60 -12.86
N LEU A 139 -8.86 -10.67 -13.38
CA LEU A 139 -9.38 -9.41 -13.89
C LEU A 139 -10.14 -9.69 -15.19
N MET A 140 -11.46 -9.49 -15.16
CA MET A 140 -12.30 -9.76 -16.31
C MET A 140 -11.95 -8.84 -17.48
N TYR A 141 -12.06 -9.38 -18.68
CA TYR A 141 -11.88 -8.65 -19.91
C TYR A 141 -12.62 -7.30 -19.91
N ARG A 142 -11.92 -6.20 -20.17
CA ARG A 142 -12.40 -4.81 -20.14
C ARG A 142 -12.88 -4.26 -18.79
N LYS A 143 -12.59 -4.94 -17.66
CA LYS A 143 -12.82 -4.35 -16.35
C LYS A 143 -11.55 -3.61 -15.91
N THR A 144 -11.71 -2.41 -15.39
CA THR A 144 -10.63 -1.65 -14.72
C THR A 144 -10.57 -2.05 -13.25
N LEU A 145 -9.37 -2.28 -12.73
CA LEU A 145 -9.17 -2.53 -11.31
C LEU A 145 -9.43 -1.25 -10.51
N GLN A 146 -10.13 -1.38 -9.39
CA GLN A 146 -10.45 -0.29 -8.49
C GLN A 146 -9.68 -0.41 -7.17
N CYS A 147 -9.32 0.72 -6.59
CA CYS A 147 -8.76 0.78 -5.24
C CYS A 147 -9.91 0.81 -4.21
N LYS A 148 -9.65 0.28 -3.01
CA LYS A 148 -10.56 0.37 -1.88
C LYS A 148 -10.84 1.83 -1.51
N THR A 149 -11.96 2.09 -0.84
CA THR A 149 -12.31 3.42 -0.32
C THR A 149 -11.17 4.01 0.52
N GLY A 150 -10.82 5.27 0.29
CA GLY A 150 -9.70 5.95 0.93
C GLY A 150 -8.33 5.67 0.28
N TYR A 151 -8.36 5.05 -0.92
CA TYR A 151 -7.17 4.85 -1.75
C TYR A 151 -7.49 5.20 -3.21
N ARG A 152 -6.49 5.70 -3.92
CA ARG A 152 -6.59 6.00 -5.36
C ARG A 152 -5.42 5.44 -6.13
N THR A 153 -5.64 5.18 -7.40
CA THR A 153 -4.57 4.78 -8.33
C THR A 153 -4.10 5.97 -9.17
N MET A 154 -2.83 5.93 -9.56
CA MET A 154 -2.21 6.87 -10.51
C MET A 154 -2.14 6.29 -11.93
N ALA A 155 -2.55 5.03 -12.11
CA ALA A 155 -2.59 4.34 -13.39
C ALA A 155 -3.84 3.48 -13.48
N SER A 156 -4.31 3.20 -14.69
CA SER A 156 -5.35 2.20 -14.92
C SER A 156 -4.72 0.84 -15.22
N LEU A 157 -5.24 -0.21 -14.62
CA LEU A 157 -4.90 -1.58 -14.95
C LEU A 157 -6.04 -2.18 -15.77
N MET A 158 -5.77 -2.49 -17.01
CA MET A 158 -6.75 -3.07 -17.92
C MET A 158 -6.28 -4.44 -18.40
N CYS A 159 -7.21 -5.36 -18.50
CA CYS A 159 -7.01 -6.66 -19.12
C CYS A 159 -7.55 -6.66 -20.55
N SER A 160 -6.79 -7.19 -21.47
CA SER A 160 -7.17 -7.41 -22.86
C SER A 160 -6.76 -8.83 -23.31
N GLN A 161 -7.16 -9.23 -24.52
CA GLN A 161 -6.69 -10.51 -25.10
C GLN A 161 -5.16 -10.59 -25.27
N ARG A 162 -4.47 -9.45 -25.20
CA ARG A 162 -3.00 -9.38 -25.25
C ARG A 162 -2.35 -9.52 -23.87
N GLY A 163 -3.15 -9.74 -22.83
CA GLY A 163 -2.73 -9.79 -21.43
C GLY A 163 -3.02 -8.48 -20.68
N LEU A 164 -2.43 -8.36 -19.49
CA LEU A 164 -2.44 -7.12 -18.70
C LEU A 164 -1.66 -6.04 -19.42
N ASP A 165 -2.14 -4.81 -19.33
CA ASP A 165 -1.44 -3.63 -19.84
C ASP A 165 -0.02 -3.56 -19.24
N LYS A 166 0.95 -3.02 -20.01
CA LYS A 166 2.37 -2.97 -19.63
C LYS A 166 2.63 -2.24 -18.30
N ASN A 167 1.69 -1.41 -17.85
CA ASN A 167 1.75 -0.69 -16.59
C ASN A 167 1.29 -1.52 -15.38
N ALA A 168 1.03 -2.82 -15.55
CA ALA A 168 0.56 -3.69 -14.45
C ALA A 168 1.53 -3.76 -13.26
N THR A 169 2.84 -3.68 -13.53
CA THR A 169 3.88 -3.68 -12.49
C THR A 169 3.95 -2.35 -11.72
N GLU A 170 3.42 -1.28 -12.28
CA GLU A 170 3.40 0.06 -11.70
C GLU A 170 2.06 0.40 -11.03
N PHE A 171 1.05 -0.45 -11.20
CA PHE A 171 -0.26 -0.22 -10.59
C PHE A 171 -0.18 -0.42 -9.09
N ARG A 172 -0.53 0.61 -8.36
CA ARG A 172 -0.62 0.62 -6.90
C ARG A 172 -1.80 1.47 -6.44
N CYS A 173 -2.30 1.15 -5.26
CA CYS A 173 -3.33 1.92 -4.58
C CYS A 173 -2.68 2.74 -3.46
N TYR A 174 -2.58 4.04 -3.66
CA TYR A 174 -1.98 5.00 -2.73
C TYR A 174 -3.02 5.56 -1.78
N LYS A 175 -2.64 5.80 -0.53
CA LYS A 175 -3.52 6.39 0.49
C LYS A 175 -4.00 7.76 0.06
N GLU A 176 -5.29 8.03 0.24
CA GLU A 176 -5.92 9.34 0.04
C GLU A 176 -6.31 9.96 1.38
N VAL A 177 -5.97 11.24 1.58
CA VAL A 177 -6.35 12.05 2.74
C VAL A 177 -6.95 13.35 2.20
N ASP A 178 -8.21 13.65 2.53
CA ASP A 178 -8.93 14.86 2.08
C ASP A 178 -8.84 15.12 0.55
N GLN A 179 -8.95 14.05 -0.25
CA GLN A 179 -8.81 14.07 -1.73
C GLN A 179 -7.38 14.37 -2.25
N TRP A 180 -6.39 14.31 -1.37
CA TRP A 180 -4.98 14.38 -1.73
C TRP A 180 -4.33 13.02 -1.65
N THR A 181 -3.45 12.70 -2.58
CA THR A 181 -2.64 11.49 -2.51
C THR A 181 -1.50 11.69 -1.54
N LEU A 182 -1.51 10.94 -0.45
CA LEU A 182 -0.44 10.98 0.55
C LEU A 182 0.84 10.39 -0.03
N ILE A 183 1.94 11.15 -0.02
CA ILE A 183 3.25 10.69 -0.49
C ILE A 183 4.29 10.60 0.61
N TYR A 184 4.14 11.39 1.66
CA TYR A 184 5.02 11.37 2.83
C TYR A 184 4.25 11.66 4.11
N ARG A 185 4.61 10.97 5.18
CA ARG A 185 4.09 11.24 6.51
C ARG A 185 5.16 10.96 7.56
N GLY A 186 5.41 11.94 8.41
CA GLY A 186 6.22 11.81 9.62
C GLY A 186 5.41 12.11 10.87
N GLN A 187 5.90 11.69 12.04
CA GLN A 187 5.29 12.03 13.32
C GLN A 187 6.29 12.52 14.34
N SER A 188 5.83 13.35 15.28
CA SER A 188 6.62 13.78 16.45
C SER A 188 7.01 12.59 17.31
N GLY A 189 8.22 12.61 17.85
CA GLY A 189 8.76 11.51 18.66
C GLY A 189 9.66 10.55 17.90
N GLY A 190 9.82 10.71 16.58
CA GLY A 190 10.84 10.02 15.79
C GLY A 190 12.24 10.64 15.98
N THR A 191 13.27 9.96 15.46
CA THR A 191 14.67 10.44 15.49
C THR A 191 15.20 10.82 14.11
N ASP A 192 14.51 10.37 13.05
CA ASP A 192 14.97 10.53 11.68
C ASP A 192 14.70 11.95 11.16
N SER A 193 15.65 12.51 10.42
CA SER A 193 15.47 13.75 9.67
C SER A 193 14.38 13.58 8.61
N ASP A 194 13.40 14.50 8.61
CA ASP A 194 12.33 14.45 7.61
C ASP A 194 12.84 14.74 6.21
N TYR A 195 13.82 15.66 6.07
CA TYR A 195 14.46 15.93 4.77
C TYR A 195 15.14 14.69 4.22
N LEU A 196 16.03 14.06 4.99
CA LEU A 196 16.74 12.85 4.55
C LEU A 196 15.77 11.72 4.25
N SER A 197 14.74 11.53 5.07
CA SER A 197 13.70 10.51 4.83
C SER A 197 12.88 10.82 3.58
N PHE A 198 12.61 12.09 3.28
CA PHE A 198 11.82 12.51 2.13
C PHE A 198 12.59 12.33 0.81
N ILE A 199 13.89 12.69 0.76
CA ILE A 199 14.69 12.62 -0.46
C ILE A 199 15.34 11.25 -0.72
N SER A 200 15.49 10.40 0.31
CA SER A 200 16.15 9.09 0.19
C SER A 200 15.29 8.09 -0.55
N ASN A 201 15.88 7.38 -1.52
CA ASN A 201 15.19 6.36 -2.29
C ASN A 201 14.82 5.13 -1.42
N GLY A 202 13.59 4.65 -1.53
CA GLY A 202 13.19 3.25 -1.33
C GLY A 202 13.19 2.65 0.08
N THR A 203 13.45 3.36 1.18
CA THR A 203 13.60 2.73 2.50
C THR A 203 12.34 2.72 3.37
N SER A 204 11.32 3.51 3.04
CA SER A 204 10.12 3.67 3.88
C SER A 204 8.84 3.77 3.05
N ASP A 205 8.76 3.08 1.92
CA ASP A 205 7.59 3.09 1.06
C ASP A 205 6.54 2.04 1.52
N GLU A 206 5.39 2.06 0.86
CA GLU A 206 4.28 1.15 1.13
C GLU A 206 4.59 -0.34 0.94
N THR A 207 5.75 -0.69 0.40
CA THR A 207 6.21 -2.08 0.25
C THR A 207 7.02 -2.56 1.46
N ASN A 208 7.44 -1.66 2.34
CA ASN A 208 8.20 -2.00 3.55
C ASN A 208 7.28 -2.61 4.61
N GLU A 209 7.59 -3.84 5.06
CA GLU A 209 6.80 -4.54 6.08
C GLU A 209 6.78 -3.83 7.45
N ASN A 210 7.75 -2.97 7.74
CA ASN A 210 7.79 -2.16 8.96
C ASN A 210 6.85 -0.95 8.90
N VAL A 211 6.35 -0.60 7.72
CA VAL A 211 5.37 0.47 7.53
C VAL A 211 3.97 -0.13 7.58
N LYS A 212 3.32 -0.02 8.74
CA LYS A 212 1.92 -0.44 8.91
C LYS A 212 1.02 0.65 8.35
N ASP A 213 0.41 0.43 7.18
CA ASP A 213 -0.41 1.43 6.50
C ASP A 213 -1.47 2.08 7.40
N GLU A 214 -2.18 1.29 8.19
CA GLU A 214 -3.22 1.78 9.10
C GLU A 214 -2.70 2.77 10.15
N TYR A 215 -1.43 2.67 10.55
CA TYR A 215 -0.81 3.52 11.57
C TYR A 215 0.11 4.58 10.95
N CYS A 216 0.89 4.19 9.94
CA CYS A 216 1.90 5.05 9.33
C CYS A 216 1.34 5.94 8.21
N THR A 217 0.08 5.80 7.84
CA THR A 217 -0.65 6.73 6.96
C THR A 217 -1.76 7.51 7.69
N SER A 218 -1.88 7.33 9.02
CA SER A 218 -2.86 8.04 9.85
C SER A 218 -2.45 9.49 10.08
N ILE A 219 -3.44 10.39 10.12
CA ILE A 219 -3.26 11.80 10.53
C ILE A 219 -3.19 11.97 12.05
N THR A 220 -3.30 10.88 12.80
CA THR A 220 -3.11 10.84 14.26
C THR A 220 -1.79 10.16 14.59
N LYS A 221 -1.15 10.59 15.70
CA LYS A 221 0.06 9.96 16.20
C LYS A 221 -0.22 8.56 16.69
N SER A 222 0.64 7.59 16.32
CA SER A 222 0.53 6.20 16.75
C SER A 222 1.88 5.67 17.24
N PRO A 223 1.95 5.03 18.42
CA PRO A 223 3.17 4.38 18.89
C PRO A 223 3.57 3.17 18.04
N LEU A 224 2.67 2.65 17.21
CA LEU A 224 2.91 1.52 16.33
C LEU A 224 3.57 1.91 15.00
N CYS A 225 3.64 3.22 14.68
CA CYS A 225 4.40 3.73 13.55
C CYS A 225 5.76 4.23 14.02
N THR A 226 6.81 3.45 13.81
CA THR A 226 8.19 3.76 14.23
C THR A 226 9.03 4.38 13.12
N THR A 227 8.54 4.40 11.89
CA THR A 227 9.24 4.91 10.70
C THR A 227 8.40 5.95 9.98
N ASN A 228 9.04 6.84 9.23
CA ASN A 228 8.33 7.75 8.33
C ASN A 228 7.74 6.96 7.16
N TYR A 229 6.51 7.30 6.75
CA TYR A 229 5.91 6.79 5.52
C TYR A 229 6.39 7.60 4.33
N ARG A 230 6.83 6.94 3.26
CA ARG A 230 7.28 7.55 2.02
C ARG A 230 6.95 6.65 0.85
N THR A 231 6.26 7.17 -0.15
CA THR A 231 5.94 6.41 -1.36
C THR A 231 7.01 6.57 -2.43
N SER A 232 7.10 5.57 -3.32
CA SER A 232 7.96 5.60 -4.51
C SER A 232 7.56 6.67 -5.55
N LEU A 233 6.40 7.34 -5.37
CA LEU A 233 5.98 8.46 -6.23
C LEU A 233 6.97 9.62 -6.16
N ILE A 234 7.60 9.85 -5.01
CA ILE A 234 8.60 10.91 -4.84
C ILE A 234 9.78 10.71 -5.79
N ASP A 235 10.21 9.46 -6.03
CA ASP A 235 11.32 9.12 -6.94
C ASP A 235 10.98 9.36 -8.41
N ARG A 236 9.70 9.50 -8.73
CA ARG A 236 9.20 9.71 -10.11
C ARG A 236 8.58 11.08 -10.30
N TRP A 237 8.86 12.03 -9.43
CA TRP A 237 8.23 13.35 -9.34
C TRP A 237 8.00 14.02 -10.70
N GLU A 238 9.07 14.15 -11.49
CA GLU A 238 9.04 14.88 -12.78
C GLU A 238 8.14 14.20 -13.83
N SER A 239 7.94 12.88 -13.73
CA SER A 239 7.13 12.10 -14.68
C SER A 239 5.64 12.04 -14.34
N LEU A 240 5.23 12.48 -13.14
CA LEU A 240 3.87 12.32 -12.65
C LEU A 240 2.90 13.44 -13.06
N GLY A 241 3.39 14.57 -13.58
CA GLY A 241 2.53 15.71 -13.89
C GLY A 241 1.86 16.30 -12.63
N ILE A 242 2.62 16.47 -11.56
CA ILE A 242 2.11 17.02 -10.30
C ILE A 242 1.68 18.47 -10.53
N SER A 243 0.42 18.79 -10.21
CA SER A 243 -0.13 20.14 -10.30
C SER A 243 -0.06 20.90 -8.99
N GLN A 244 -0.26 20.22 -7.86
CA GLN A 244 -0.23 20.84 -6.54
C GLN A 244 0.43 19.92 -5.52
N VAL A 245 1.09 20.54 -4.53
CA VAL A 245 1.69 19.86 -3.37
C VAL A 245 1.15 20.50 -2.10
N GLN A 246 0.74 19.70 -1.14
CA GLN A 246 0.26 20.16 0.16
C GLN A 246 1.20 19.70 1.26
N VAL A 247 1.57 20.63 2.15
CA VAL A 247 2.14 20.33 3.48
C VAL A 247 1.07 20.62 4.52
N ALA A 248 0.72 19.62 5.32
CA ALA A 248 -0.25 19.79 6.40
C ALA A 248 0.31 19.29 7.74
N LEU A 249 0.05 20.04 8.81
CA LEU A 249 0.31 19.60 10.18
C LEU A 249 -0.99 19.27 10.88
N TYR A 250 -0.98 18.19 11.65
CA TYR A 250 -2.13 17.71 12.40
C TYR A 250 -1.81 17.63 13.89
N LYS A 251 -2.75 18.08 14.73
CA LYS A 251 -2.72 17.96 16.18
C LYS A 251 -4.01 17.28 16.64
N ASN A 252 -3.91 16.13 17.32
CA ASN A 252 -5.04 15.30 17.71
C ASN A 252 -6.00 14.99 16.53
N GLY A 253 -5.44 14.73 15.34
CA GLY A 253 -6.20 14.44 14.12
C GLY A 253 -6.85 15.67 13.45
N THR A 254 -6.72 16.85 14.02
CA THR A 254 -7.22 18.10 13.43
C THR A 254 -6.10 18.80 12.66
N LYS A 255 -6.37 19.23 11.44
CA LYS A 255 -5.44 20.00 10.62
C LYS A 255 -5.25 21.41 11.22
N VAL A 256 -4.04 21.72 11.62
CA VAL A 256 -3.66 23.01 12.24
C VAL A 256 -2.83 23.90 11.34
N VAL A 257 -2.17 23.31 10.33
CA VAL A 257 -1.45 24.03 9.26
C VAL A 257 -1.81 23.42 7.94
N ASP A 258 -2.04 24.28 6.94
CA ASP A 258 -2.32 23.89 5.56
C ASP A 258 -1.57 24.85 4.61
N LEU A 259 -0.59 24.32 3.91
CA LEU A 259 0.21 25.02 2.90
C LEU A 259 0.04 24.30 1.57
N VAL A 260 -0.33 25.03 0.52
CA VAL A 260 -0.45 24.49 -0.82
C VAL A 260 0.49 25.23 -1.76
N PHE A 261 1.22 24.45 -2.55
CA PHE A 261 2.21 24.92 -3.51
C PHE A 261 1.82 24.48 -4.93
N ASN A 262 2.23 25.26 -5.92
CA ASN A 262 2.23 24.84 -7.30
C ASN A 262 3.31 23.78 -7.51
N GLY A 263 2.91 22.61 -8.01
CA GLY A 263 3.82 21.49 -8.30
C GLY A 263 4.27 21.42 -9.74
N THR A 264 3.68 22.23 -10.63
CA THR A 264 3.92 22.16 -12.09
C THR A 264 5.35 22.56 -12.42
N GLY A 265 6.08 21.67 -13.12
CA GLY A 265 7.46 21.94 -13.55
C GLY A 265 8.50 21.92 -12.43
N THR A 266 8.12 21.37 -11.25
CA THR A 266 9.04 21.24 -10.11
C THR A 266 9.64 19.83 -10.04
N ASN A 267 10.69 19.68 -9.25
CA ASN A 267 11.23 18.38 -8.83
C ASN A 267 10.94 18.14 -7.34
N GLN A 268 11.44 17.04 -6.78
CA GLN A 268 11.19 16.63 -5.39
C GLN A 268 11.64 17.64 -4.32
N GLU A 269 12.41 18.68 -4.67
CA GLU A 269 12.90 19.69 -3.73
C GLU A 269 12.40 21.11 -4.07
N SER A 270 12.38 21.48 -5.35
CA SER A 270 12.13 22.86 -5.81
C SER A 270 10.69 23.35 -5.61
N TRP A 271 9.75 22.45 -5.33
CA TRP A 271 8.36 22.81 -5.06
C TRP A 271 8.17 23.57 -3.75
N PHE A 272 9.04 23.32 -2.75
CA PHE A 272 8.96 23.98 -1.44
C PHE A 272 9.72 25.30 -1.47
N SER A 273 9.13 26.29 -2.10
CA SER A 273 9.73 27.64 -2.22
C SER A 273 8.67 28.74 -2.20
N PRO A 274 9.03 29.99 -1.84
CA PRO A 274 8.08 31.09 -1.79
C PRO A 274 7.35 31.33 -3.12
N SER A 275 8.06 31.20 -4.25
CA SER A 275 7.50 31.42 -5.59
C SER A 275 6.42 30.41 -5.98
N GLN A 276 6.35 29.27 -5.32
CA GLN A 276 5.38 28.21 -5.58
C GLN A 276 4.14 28.25 -4.66
N ILE A 277 4.08 29.16 -3.68
CA ILE A 277 2.95 29.24 -2.74
C ILE A 277 1.66 29.59 -3.48
N LEU A 278 0.63 28.77 -3.32
CA LEU A 278 -0.73 28.99 -3.78
C LEU A 278 -1.65 29.42 -2.64
N SER A 279 -1.54 28.79 -1.48
CA SER A 279 -2.28 29.15 -0.27
C SER A 279 -1.53 28.77 1.01
N SER A 280 -1.81 29.48 2.10
CA SER A 280 -1.18 29.31 3.39
C SER A 280 -2.15 29.57 4.53
N SER A 281 -2.00 28.84 5.66
CA SER A 281 -2.65 29.16 6.93
C SER A 281 -2.21 30.51 7.49
N TRP A 282 -1.07 31.04 7.07
CA TRP A 282 -0.54 32.33 7.50
C TRP A 282 -0.71 33.36 6.41
N SER A 283 -1.32 34.50 6.76
CA SER A 283 -1.63 35.59 5.83
C SER A 283 -0.39 36.35 5.34
N ASP A 284 0.72 36.23 6.05
CA ASP A 284 1.98 36.86 5.76
C ASP A 284 3.06 35.93 5.19
N VAL A 285 2.71 34.71 4.81
CA VAL A 285 3.53 33.81 3.98
C VAL A 285 3.23 34.11 2.52
N LEU A 286 4.03 34.97 1.90
CA LEU A 286 3.82 35.54 0.56
C LEU A 286 4.99 35.25 -0.37
N SER A 287 4.71 35.08 -1.67
CA SER A 287 5.71 34.79 -2.69
C SER A 287 6.76 35.90 -2.88
N ASN A 288 6.43 37.15 -2.57
CA ASN A 288 7.27 38.31 -2.74
C ASN A 288 7.98 38.80 -1.44
N GLN A 289 7.89 38.01 -0.36
CA GLN A 289 8.52 38.27 0.90
C GLN A 289 9.94 37.71 0.96
N THR A 290 10.86 38.36 1.71
CA THR A 290 12.18 37.82 2.01
C THR A 290 12.11 36.90 3.23
N TYR A 291 12.67 35.72 3.09
CA TYR A 291 12.79 34.71 4.14
C TYR A 291 14.25 34.48 4.48
N ARG A 292 14.54 34.20 5.74
CA ARG A 292 15.85 33.71 6.16
C ARG A 292 16.09 32.29 5.70
N TYR A 293 15.04 31.46 5.84
CA TYR A 293 14.97 30.10 5.31
C TYR A 293 13.57 29.83 4.78
N PHE A 294 13.50 29.20 3.65
CA PHE A 294 12.30 28.61 3.06
C PHE A 294 12.74 27.44 2.19
N ASP A 295 13.06 26.31 2.81
CA ASP A 295 13.53 25.12 2.11
C ASP A 295 13.33 23.85 2.93
N LEU A 296 13.44 22.70 2.25
CA LEU A 296 13.23 21.39 2.86
C LEU A 296 14.38 20.98 3.78
N GLU A 297 15.63 21.18 3.36
CA GLU A 297 16.80 20.85 4.17
C GLU A 297 16.90 21.76 5.40
N GLY A 298 16.70 23.07 5.19
CA GLY A 298 16.70 24.08 6.24
C GLY A 298 18.06 24.30 6.88
N HIS A 299 18.08 24.47 8.19
CA HIS A 299 19.30 24.68 8.96
C HIS A 299 19.79 23.37 9.57
N VAL A 300 20.98 22.93 9.16
CA VAL A 300 21.61 21.69 9.65
C VAL A 300 22.99 21.97 10.20
N THR A 301 23.22 21.57 11.46
CA THR A 301 24.53 21.60 12.13
C THR A 301 24.68 20.32 12.97
N PRO A 302 25.91 19.95 13.40
CA PRO A 302 26.11 18.80 14.27
C PRO A 302 25.25 18.86 15.55
N GLY A 303 24.36 17.87 15.73
CA GLY A 303 23.44 17.77 16.86
C GLY A 303 22.20 18.65 16.77
N GLN A 304 21.94 19.28 15.61
CA GLN A 304 20.73 20.08 15.37
C GLN A 304 20.35 20.08 13.91
N TRP A 305 19.04 19.96 13.62
CA TRP A 305 18.47 20.23 12.30
C TRP A 305 17.06 20.81 12.40
N ARG A 306 16.70 21.65 11.40
CA ARG A 306 15.37 22.22 11.21
C ARG A 306 15.00 22.03 9.75
N ASN A 307 14.30 20.97 9.44
CA ASN A 307 13.84 20.64 8.07
C ASN A 307 12.45 21.24 7.82
N PHE A 308 12.02 21.30 6.54
CA PHE A 308 10.75 21.93 6.15
C PHE A 308 10.59 23.30 6.81
N GLN A 309 11.64 24.08 6.75
CA GLN A 309 11.79 25.30 7.53
C GLN A 309 11.24 26.51 6.78
N ILE A 310 10.32 27.25 7.44
CA ILE A 310 9.87 28.58 7.00
C ILE A 310 10.17 29.56 8.11
N TRP A 311 11.18 30.41 7.90
CA TRP A 311 11.74 31.33 8.89
C TRP A 311 11.91 32.74 8.34
N LYS A 312 11.36 33.75 9.06
CA LYS A 312 11.44 35.13 8.65
C LYS A 312 12.83 35.73 8.94
N SER A 313 13.29 35.53 10.17
CA SER A 313 14.57 36.11 10.62
C SER A 313 15.15 35.33 11.80
N TYR A 314 16.47 35.33 11.88
CA TYR A 314 17.21 34.96 13.09
C TYR A 314 17.66 36.22 13.83
N GLY A 315 17.37 36.32 15.13
CA GLY A 315 17.76 37.38 16.01
C GLY A 315 18.24 36.87 17.37
N GLY A 316 18.53 35.57 17.47
CA GLY A 316 18.70 34.82 18.71
C GLY A 316 17.36 34.34 19.23
N CYS A 317 17.33 33.27 20.04
CA CYS A 317 16.11 32.57 20.44
C CYS A 317 14.93 33.49 20.82
N PRO A 318 15.07 34.51 21.63
CA PRO A 318 13.97 35.39 21.99
C PRO A 318 13.48 36.32 20.85
N ASN A 319 14.25 36.48 19.78
CA ASN A 319 13.94 37.40 18.67
C ASN A 319 13.73 36.68 17.33
N ASP A 320 13.89 35.37 17.31
CA ASP A 320 13.62 34.56 16.10
C ASP A 320 12.16 34.66 15.71
N ARG A 321 11.89 34.81 14.40
CA ARG A 321 10.55 34.90 13.81
C ARG A 321 10.35 33.77 12.83
N PHE A 322 9.28 33.02 12.98
CA PHE A 322 9.05 31.76 12.25
C PHE A 322 7.58 31.49 11.92
N TRP A 323 7.35 30.51 11.08
CA TRP A 323 6.03 29.92 10.80
C TRP A 323 6.00 28.43 11.12
N MET A 324 6.96 27.64 10.62
CA MET A 324 7.07 26.22 10.93
C MET A 324 8.48 25.66 10.73
N ALA A 325 8.74 24.54 11.40
CA ALA A 325 9.86 23.64 11.12
C ALA A 325 9.60 22.25 11.69
N SER A 326 10.12 21.22 11.03
CA SER A 326 10.44 19.94 11.67
C SER A 326 11.79 20.12 12.36
N SER A 327 11.85 20.01 13.67
CA SER A 327 13.04 20.38 14.46
C SER A 327 13.48 19.25 15.40
N TYR A 328 14.80 19.14 15.53
CA TYR A 328 15.50 18.33 16.52
C TYR A 328 16.77 19.05 16.98
N ALA A 329 17.03 19.03 18.27
CA ALA A 329 18.29 19.51 18.79
C ALA A 329 18.71 18.79 20.09
N GLU A 330 19.99 18.45 20.16
CA GLU A 330 20.63 17.97 21.38
C GLU A 330 20.67 19.06 22.44
N PRO A 331 20.74 18.72 23.74
CA PRO A 331 20.89 19.71 24.82
C PRO A 331 22.05 20.67 24.57
N GLY A 332 21.79 21.97 24.71
CA GLY A 332 22.76 23.04 24.53
C GLY A 332 23.06 23.43 23.08
N LYS A 333 22.38 22.85 22.07
CA LYS A 333 22.65 23.11 20.64
C LYS A 333 21.72 24.15 20.00
N ALA A 334 20.51 24.33 20.54
CA ALA A 334 19.48 25.20 19.97
C ALA A 334 18.72 25.96 21.07
N CYS A 335 17.60 26.58 20.67
CA CYS A 335 16.67 27.20 21.62
C CYS A 335 16.08 26.15 22.56
N ALA A 336 15.76 26.54 23.80
CA ALA A 336 15.39 25.60 24.86
C ALA A 336 14.20 24.67 24.49
N GLN A 337 13.22 25.18 23.77
CA GLN A 337 12.03 24.42 23.32
C GLN A 337 12.32 23.35 22.27
N GLU A 338 13.48 23.42 21.60
CA GLU A 338 13.90 22.42 20.59
C GLU A 338 14.76 21.32 21.20
N GLN A 339 15.31 21.51 22.39
CA GLN A 339 16.23 20.57 23.06
C GLN A 339 15.49 19.35 23.57
N THR A 340 15.20 18.44 22.67
CA THR A 340 14.48 17.21 22.95
C THR A 340 15.23 16.00 22.38
N SER A 341 15.01 14.82 22.94
CA SER A 341 15.61 13.58 22.44
C SER A 341 14.96 13.07 21.14
N THR A 342 13.92 13.73 20.66
CA THR A 342 13.11 13.32 19.51
C THR A 342 12.66 14.52 18.70
N LYS A 343 12.36 14.31 17.42
CA LYS A 343 11.88 15.34 16.52
C LYS A 343 10.51 15.90 16.92
N GLN A 344 10.29 17.17 16.63
CA GLN A 344 9.04 17.90 16.84
C GLN A 344 8.64 18.66 15.58
N TYR A 345 7.33 18.80 15.35
CA TYR A 345 6.77 19.70 14.34
C TYR A 345 6.31 20.98 15.02
N ILE A 346 7.19 21.97 15.08
CA ILE A 346 6.94 23.25 15.72
C ILE A 346 6.28 24.18 14.71
N TYR A 347 5.18 24.83 15.10
CA TYR A 347 4.45 25.75 14.23
C TYR A 347 3.91 26.96 15.00
N CYS A 348 3.68 28.06 14.28
CA CYS A 348 3.04 29.26 14.78
C CYS A 348 1.52 29.09 14.75
N PRO A 349 0.80 29.16 15.89
CA PRO A 349 -0.65 29.03 15.94
C PRO A 349 -1.40 30.30 15.48
N ASN A 350 -0.71 31.43 15.36
CA ASN A 350 -1.29 32.71 14.95
C ASN A 350 -1.51 32.74 13.41
N THR A 351 -2.25 33.75 12.93
CA THR A 351 -2.47 33.95 11.49
C THR A 351 -1.31 34.64 10.77
N THR A 352 -0.26 35.03 11.49
CA THR A 352 0.98 35.60 10.99
C THR A 352 2.16 34.96 11.70
N HIS A 353 3.42 35.32 11.36
CA HIS A 353 4.60 34.78 12.00
C HIS A 353 4.60 35.00 13.52
N CYS A 354 5.20 34.08 14.24
CA CYS A 354 5.34 34.09 15.69
C CYS A 354 6.76 34.39 16.16
N ASN A 355 6.87 34.74 17.44
CA ASN A 355 8.13 34.65 18.19
C ASN A 355 8.37 33.19 18.54
N PHE A 356 9.52 32.64 18.13
CA PHE A 356 9.81 31.20 18.23
C PHE A 356 9.92 30.71 19.67
N GLU A 357 10.33 31.53 20.61
CA GLU A 357 10.51 31.14 22.00
C GLU A 357 9.20 31.19 22.82
N GLN A 358 8.27 32.08 22.43
CA GLN A 358 7.12 32.42 23.27
C GLN A 358 5.77 31.96 22.69
N GLU A 359 5.67 31.89 21.37
CA GLU A 359 4.39 31.71 20.66
C GLU A 359 4.47 30.53 19.69
N TYR A 360 4.64 29.33 20.21
CA TYR A 360 4.71 28.13 19.37
C TYR A 360 3.79 27.04 19.89
N GLU A 361 3.40 26.16 19.00
CA GLU A 361 2.75 24.88 19.31
C GLU A 361 3.47 23.72 18.62
N ILE A 362 3.19 22.52 19.08
CA ILE A 362 3.75 21.28 18.53
C ILE A 362 2.61 20.45 17.96
N ALA A 363 2.76 20.05 16.70
CA ALA A 363 1.87 19.13 16.01
C ALA A 363 2.34 17.67 16.17
N ASP A 364 1.40 16.75 16.03
CA ASP A 364 1.64 15.32 16.17
C ASP A 364 2.18 14.70 14.88
N VAL A 365 1.65 15.13 13.73
CA VAL A 365 1.90 14.53 12.42
C VAL A 365 2.10 15.64 11.38
N MET A 366 3.07 15.42 10.48
CA MET A 366 3.27 16.18 9.25
C MET A 366 3.01 15.26 8.05
N THR A 367 2.28 15.78 7.06
CA THR A 367 2.06 15.10 5.79
C THR A 367 2.52 15.94 4.62
N VAL A 368 3.02 15.27 3.57
CA VAL A 368 3.14 15.85 2.22
C VAL A 368 2.25 15.03 1.30
N SER A 369 1.39 15.72 0.56
CA SER A 369 0.41 15.10 -0.34
C SER A 369 0.38 15.83 -1.68
N ILE A 370 -0.05 15.15 -2.74
CA ILE A 370 -0.05 15.71 -4.11
C ILE A 370 -1.41 15.61 -4.78
N LYS A 371 -1.64 16.52 -5.74
CA LYS A 371 -2.63 16.39 -6.81
C LYS A 371 -1.92 16.41 -8.15
N MET A 372 -2.43 15.60 -9.08
CA MET A 372 -1.92 15.58 -10.45
C MET A 372 -2.82 16.41 -11.37
N SER A 373 -2.29 16.84 -12.50
CA SER A 373 -3.09 17.38 -13.61
C SER A 373 -4.05 16.30 -14.11
N GLU A 374 -5.29 16.67 -14.40
CA GLU A 374 -6.28 15.80 -15.04
C GLU A 374 -5.90 15.49 -16.48
#